data_c016765533cd3d799b19dd01a4502fe4
#
_entry.id   c016765533cd3d799b19dd01a4502fe4
#
_cell.length_a   1.000
_cell.length_b   1.000
_cell.length_c   1.000
_cell.angle_alpha   90.00
_cell.angle_beta   90.00
_cell.angle_gamma   90.00
#
_symmetry.space_group_name_H-M   'P 1'
#
loop_
_entity.id
_entity.type
_entity.pdbx_description
1 polymer ?
#
loop_
_entity_poly.entity_id
_entity_poly.type
_entity_poly.pdbx_seq_one_letter_code
_entity_poly.pdbx_strand_id
1 'polypeptide(L)'
;MPRRSAPKNKQVDLKTLGKELGIRWAVQGAVQRAGDRVRMNVSLADLSTARDVWSDRFDGDRMNLAALQEQVTARLARSLNVQLVQAESRRSQMDQSTNPDAVDFSMRGWAKLYERRSKTQIAQAKDLFDSALHLDPDNVDAMIGKAWCFALGVVFGSSASVAQDKKIATDLIDRALSKRPATAMALVVKGDTLRFGNPEEALPDYDAALEINPNFPLAYGTKGIALILSGRARESFSASQLALRLSPKDPSAVGWRFNLCHAHLHLHEYKEAIEECRRTINMNNVFWLAYRDLISAYGTTGQLEQARQTLAELNKIQPDFTVQWHREFLYAMSSNPQFRREIDDLLDGLRKGGVREQ
;
A
#
# COMPACT_ATOMS: atom_id res chain seq x y z
N MET A 1 44.62 -35.00 8.80
CA MET A 1 43.34 -34.70 9.45
C MET A 1 42.26 -34.69 8.39
N PRO A 2 41.25 -35.53 8.45
CA PRO A 2 40.22 -35.62 7.46
C PRO A 2 39.24 -34.45 7.60
N ARG A 3 38.93 -33.78 6.50
CA ARG A 3 37.86 -32.76 6.42
C ARG A 3 36.52 -33.44 6.69
N ARG A 4 35.85 -33.06 7.77
CA ARG A 4 34.45 -33.44 8.02
C ARG A 4 33.57 -32.80 6.94
N SER A 5 33.02 -33.63 6.07
CA SER A 5 31.92 -33.23 5.14
C SER A 5 30.70 -32.84 5.95
N ALA A 6 30.13 -31.67 5.67
CA ALA A 6 28.85 -31.25 6.25
C ALA A 6 27.77 -32.29 5.91
N PRO A 7 26.83 -32.59 6.82
CA PRO A 7 25.80 -33.57 6.56
C PRO A 7 24.86 -33.10 5.48
N LYS A 8 24.70 -33.91 4.42
CA LYS A 8 23.70 -33.76 3.38
C LYS A 8 22.30 -33.85 4.00
N ASN A 9 21.49 -32.82 3.72
CA ASN A 9 20.01 -32.77 3.77
C ASN A 9 19.36 -33.85 4.68
N LYS A 10 19.33 -33.61 5.99
CA LYS A 10 18.24 -34.14 6.80
C LYS A 10 17.04 -33.21 6.55
N GLN A 11 15.99 -33.73 5.93
CA GLN A 11 14.69 -33.09 5.94
C GLN A 11 14.31 -32.87 7.42
N VAL A 12 14.38 -31.64 7.87
CA VAL A 12 14.00 -31.30 9.27
C VAL A 12 12.48 -31.40 9.32
N ASP A 13 11.98 -32.26 10.20
CA ASP A 13 10.53 -32.28 10.47
C ASP A 13 10.14 -30.98 11.17
N LEU A 14 9.50 -30.11 10.41
CA LEU A 14 9.11 -28.77 10.86
C LEU A 14 8.19 -28.80 12.08
N LYS A 15 7.30 -29.80 12.20
CA LYS A 15 6.41 -29.93 13.36
C LYS A 15 7.17 -30.30 14.63
N THR A 16 8.13 -31.22 14.51
CA THR A 16 8.99 -31.61 15.62
C THR A 16 9.85 -30.46 16.08
N LEU A 17 10.46 -29.71 15.11
CA LEU A 17 11.26 -28.54 15.41
C LEU A 17 10.45 -27.46 16.16
N GLY A 18 9.20 -27.20 15.72
CA GLY A 18 8.31 -26.24 16.36
C GLY A 18 8.00 -26.59 17.81
N LYS A 19 7.77 -27.89 18.09
CA LYS A 19 7.52 -28.39 19.45
C LYS A 19 8.75 -28.30 20.32
N GLU A 20 9.92 -28.75 19.84
CA GLU A 20 11.18 -28.77 20.59
C GLU A 20 11.65 -27.35 20.96
N LEU A 21 11.50 -26.38 20.06
CA LEU A 21 11.94 -25.00 20.26
C LEU A 21 10.87 -24.10 20.87
N GLY A 22 9.61 -24.55 20.97
CA GLY A 22 8.49 -23.72 21.43
C GLY A 22 8.17 -22.57 20.47
N ILE A 23 8.50 -22.71 19.17
CA ILE A 23 8.28 -21.70 18.14
C ILE A 23 7.23 -22.16 17.15
N ARG A 24 6.48 -21.21 16.63
CA ARG A 24 5.45 -21.48 15.62
C ARG A 24 5.89 -21.13 14.20
N TRP A 25 6.70 -20.12 14.06
CA TRP A 25 7.09 -19.59 12.76
C TRP A 25 8.58 -19.77 12.51
N ALA A 26 8.93 -20.21 11.31
CA ALA A 26 10.32 -20.30 10.89
C ALA A 26 10.51 -19.72 9.49
N VAL A 27 11.59 -18.97 9.32
CA VAL A 27 12.05 -18.53 7.99
C VAL A 27 13.05 -19.57 7.49
N GLN A 28 12.83 -20.06 6.28
CA GLN A 28 13.72 -20.99 5.58
C GLN A 28 14.28 -20.32 4.34
N GLY A 29 15.51 -20.64 3.96
CA GLY A 29 16.11 -20.12 2.75
C GLY A 29 17.03 -21.13 2.07
N ALA A 30 17.01 -21.14 0.74
CA ALA A 30 17.95 -21.90 -0.10
C ALA A 30 18.66 -20.95 -1.06
N VAL A 31 19.99 -21.07 -1.13
CA VAL A 31 20.83 -20.28 -2.05
C VAL A 31 21.37 -21.17 -3.15
N GLN A 32 21.11 -20.80 -4.39
CA GLN A 32 21.65 -21.43 -5.59
C GLN A 32 22.60 -20.47 -6.31
N ARG A 33 23.73 -20.98 -6.75
CA ARG A 33 24.72 -20.24 -7.52
C ARG A 33 24.77 -20.79 -8.95
N ALA A 34 24.73 -19.89 -9.93
CA ALA A 34 24.86 -20.21 -11.35
C ALA A 34 25.78 -19.16 -12.02
N GLY A 35 27.09 -19.45 -12.04
CA GLY A 35 28.11 -18.51 -12.52
C GLY A 35 28.15 -17.25 -11.64
N ASP A 36 27.96 -16.09 -12.24
CA ASP A 36 27.94 -14.79 -11.54
C ASP A 36 26.55 -14.42 -10.97
N ARG A 37 25.55 -15.26 -11.16
CA ARG A 37 24.22 -15.06 -10.61
C ARG A 37 24.01 -15.86 -9.33
N VAL A 38 23.34 -15.21 -8.37
CA VAL A 38 22.91 -15.83 -7.13
C VAL A 38 21.38 -15.78 -7.08
N ARG A 39 20.77 -16.93 -6.84
CA ARG A 39 19.33 -17.07 -6.62
C ARG A 39 19.09 -17.48 -5.17
N MET A 40 18.19 -16.79 -4.53
CA MET A 40 17.77 -17.06 -3.15
C MET A 40 16.27 -17.29 -3.13
N ASN A 41 15.84 -18.48 -2.68
CA ASN A 41 14.43 -18.74 -2.37
C ASN A 41 14.26 -18.67 -0.87
N VAL A 42 13.27 -17.93 -0.39
CA VAL A 42 12.99 -17.76 1.03
C VAL A 42 11.52 -18.02 1.27
N SER A 43 11.20 -18.76 2.34
CA SER A 43 9.82 -19.01 2.74
C SER A 43 9.63 -18.80 4.24
N LEU A 44 8.39 -18.46 4.63
CA LEU A 44 7.89 -18.46 5.99
C LEU A 44 7.01 -19.69 6.17
N ALA A 45 7.41 -20.58 7.08
CA ALA A 45 6.67 -21.80 7.40
C ALA A 45 5.91 -21.66 8.73
N ASP A 46 4.66 -22.10 8.75
CA ASP A 46 3.93 -22.39 9.98
C ASP A 46 4.30 -23.80 10.46
N LEU A 47 5.07 -23.89 11.53
CA LEU A 47 5.57 -25.15 12.07
C LEU A 47 4.47 -26.03 12.66
N SER A 48 3.33 -25.45 13.04
CA SER A 48 2.19 -26.21 13.55
C SER A 48 1.51 -27.04 12.45
N THR A 49 1.44 -26.50 11.24
CA THR A 49 0.85 -27.14 10.05
C THR A 49 1.88 -27.76 9.10
N ALA A 50 3.16 -27.40 9.26
CA ALA A 50 4.27 -27.71 8.37
C ALA A 50 4.02 -27.20 6.91
N ARG A 51 3.36 -26.06 6.77
CA ARG A 51 3.08 -25.45 5.46
C ARG A 51 3.76 -24.11 5.33
N ASP A 52 4.24 -23.81 4.13
CA ASP A 52 4.69 -22.48 3.80
C ASP A 52 3.46 -21.55 3.65
N VAL A 53 3.43 -20.47 4.43
CA VAL A 53 2.40 -19.42 4.36
C VAL A 53 2.81 -18.30 3.42
N TRP A 54 4.10 -18.19 3.13
CA TRP A 54 4.68 -17.26 2.21
C TRP A 54 5.99 -17.78 1.63
N SER A 55 6.25 -17.48 0.36
CA SER A 55 7.55 -17.72 -0.28
C SER A 55 7.84 -16.64 -1.30
N ASP A 56 9.10 -16.26 -1.45
CA ASP A 56 9.57 -15.34 -2.48
C ASP A 56 10.96 -15.75 -2.99
N ARG A 57 11.27 -15.27 -4.20
CA ARG A 57 12.53 -15.54 -4.88
C ARG A 57 13.25 -14.24 -5.18
N PHE A 58 14.54 -14.23 -4.88
CA PHE A 58 15.45 -13.13 -5.10
C PHE A 58 16.54 -13.57 -6.07
N ASP A 59 16.73 -12.82 -7.13
CA ASP A 59 17.81 -13.02 -8.09
C ASP A 59 18.75 -11.80 -8.03
N GLY A 60 20.06 -12.02 -7.96
CA GLY A 60 21.06 -10.95 -7.86
C GLY A 60 22.39 -11.33 -8.51
N ASP A 61 23.29 -10.35 -8.57
CA ASP A 61 24.65 -10.52 -9.07
C ASP A 61 25.62 -10.77 -7.91
N ARG A 62 26.55 -11.69 -8.12
CA ARG A 62 27.62 -12.02 -7.17
C ARG A 62 28.51 -10.83 -6.83
N MET A 63 28.69 -9.90 -7.77
CA MET A 63 29.51 -8.71 -7.57
C MET A 63 28.87 -7.69 -6.64
N ASN A 64 27.56 -7.82 -6.37
CA ASN A 64 26.79 -6.88 -5.55
C ASN A 64 25.99 -7.58 -4.44
N LEU A 65 26.63 -8.50 -3.71
CA LEU A 65 26.00 -9.29 -2.64
C LEU A 65 25.48 -8.43 -1.48
N ALA A 66 26.14 -7.31 -1.16
CA ALA A 66 25.69 -6.40 -0.11
C ALA A 66 24.33 -5.77 -0.46
N ALA A 67 24.15 -5.25 -1.66
CA ALA A 67 22.88 -4.72 -2.11
C ALA A 67 21.78 -5.81 -2.22
N LEU A 68 22.16 -7.03 -2.62
CA LEU A 68 21.24 -8.18 -2.61
C LEU A 68 20.81 -8.52 -1.16
N GLN A 69 21.74 -8.51 -0.20
CA GLN A 69 21.45 -8.76 1.22
C GLN A 69 20.50 -7.71 1.79
N GLU A 70 20.74 -6.42 1.51
CA GLU A 70 19.84 -5.34 1.94
C GLU A 70 18.44 -5.50 1.34
N GLN A 71 18.34 -5.79 0.04
CA GLN A 71 17.06 -6.01 -0.63
C GLN A 71 16.31 -7.19 -0.04
N VAL A 72 17.00 -8.31 0.20
CA VAL A 72 16.42 -9.52 0.81
C VAL A 72 15.92 -9.22 2.21
N THR A 73 16.77 -8.61 3.05
CA THR A 73 16.42 -8.28 4.44
C THR A 73 15.22 -7.33 4.50
N ALA A 74 15.23 -6.30 3.69
CA ALA A 74 14.16 -5.31 3.62
C ALA A 74 12.83 -5.89 3.12
N ARG A 75 12.86 -6.78 2.13
CA ARG A 75 11.67 -7.49 1.64
C ARG A 75 11.15 -8.51 2.65
N LEU A 76 12.04 -9.25 3.29
CA LEU A 76 11.70 -10.22 4.32
C LEU A 76 10.96 -9.55 5.47
N ALA A 77 11.53 -8.53 6.08
CA ALA A 77 10.96 -7.87 7.25
C ALA A 77 9.51 -7.42 7.02
N ARG A 78 9.19 -6.97 5.81
CA ARG A 78 7.85 -6.47 5.47
C ARG A 78 6.88 -7.56 5.04
N SER A 79 7.33 -8.44 4.15
CA SER A 79 6.48 -9.56 3.71
C SER A 79 6.12 -10.45 4.89
N LEU A 80 7.05 -10.64 5.82
CA LEU A 80 6.82 -11.39 7.05
C LEU A 80 5.78 -10.71 7.94
N ASN A 81 5.87 -9.40 8.15
CA ASN A 81 4.90 -8.67 8.98
C ASN A 81 3.47 -8.82 8.43
N VAL A 82 3.25 -8.56 7.14
CA VAL A 82 1.94 -8.70 6.50
C VAL A 82 1.43 -10.14 6.56
N GLN A 83 2.29 -11.12 6.23
CA GLN A 83 1.89 -12.52 6.21
C GLN A 83 1.62 -13.09 7.61
N LEU A 84 2.39 -12.69 8.62
CA LEU A 84 2.17 -13.08 10.01
C LEU A 84 0.82 -12.54 10.52
N VAL A 85 0.55 -11.24 10.29
CA VAL A 85 -0.73 -10.62 10.67
C VAL A 85 -1.90 -11.33 9.99
N GLN A 86 -1.80 -11.61 8.68
CA GLN A 86 -2.86 -12.33 7.95
C GLN A 86 -3.03 -13.78 8.41
N ALA A 87 -1.94 -14.48 8.71
CA ALA A 87 -1.98 -15.86 9.15
C ALA A 87 -2.59 -15.99 10.56
N GLU A 88 -2.19 -15.11 11.49
CA GLU A 88 -2.77 -15.08 12.84
C GLU A 88 -4.22 -14.64 12.82
N SER A 89 -4.58 -13.65 11.99
CA SER A 89 -5.97 -13.23 11.82
C SER A 89 -6.88 -14.35 11.28
N ARG A 90 -6.41 -15.12 10.28
CA ARG A 90 -7.16 -16.29 9.77
C ARG A 90 -7.36 -17.35 10.84
N ARG A 91 -6.35 -17.60 11.68
CA ARG A 91 -6.46 -18.54 12.79
C ARG A 91 -7.49 -18.07 13.80
N SER A 92 -7.41 -16.81 14.21
CA SER A 92 -8.33 -16.20 15.16
C SER A 92 -9.80 -16.29 14.67
N GLN A 93 -10.04 -16.14 13.36
CA GLN A 93 -11.35 -16.37 12.75
C GLN A 93 -11.82 -17.84 12.82
N MET A 94 -10.89 -18.79 12.75
CA MET A 94 -11.22 -20.24 12.81
C MET A 94 -11.44 -20.73 14.23
N ASP A 95 -10.72 -20.20 15.20
CA ASP A 95 -10.78 -20.61 16.60
C ASP A 95 -12.09 -20.17 17.30
N GLN A 96 -12.98 -19.43 16.64
CA GLN A 96 -14.29 -18.95 17.13
C GLN A 96 -14.31 -18.69 18.64
N SER A 97 -13.27 -18.00 19.15
CA SER A 97 -13.22 -17.61 20.55
C SER A 97 -14.44 -16.76 20.87
N THR A 98 -15.26 -17.21 21.79
CA THR A 98 -16.47 -16.49 22.21
C THR A 98 -16.18 -15.15 22.88
N ASN A 99 -14.92 -14.90 23.19
CA ASN A 99 -14.46 -13.63 23.77
C ASN A 99 -13.01 -13.32 23.34
N PRO A 100 -12.77 -12.94 22.04
CA PRO A 100 -11.46 -12.55 21.56
C PRO A 100 -10.96 -11.30 22.29
N ASP A 101 -9.66 -11.24 22.60
CA ASP A 101 -9.07 -10.06 23.23
C ASP A 101 -8.88 -8.88 22.25
N ALA A 102 -8.52 -7.72 22.76
CA ALA A 102 -8.33 -6.51 21.95
C ALA A 102 -7.23 -6.69 20.89
N VAL A 103 -6.21 -7.50 21.19
CA VAL A 103 -5.11 -7.79 20.24
C VAL A 103 -5.64 -8.57 19.04
N ASP A 104 -6.50 -9.57 19.28
CA ASP A 104 -7.13 -10.38 18.23
C ASP A 104 -7.97 -9.51 17.27
N PHE A 105 -8.86 -8.69 17.82
CA PHE A 105 -9.65 -7.75 17.00
C PHE A 105 -8.76 -6.79 16.21
N SER A 106 -7.72 -6.24 16.82
CA SER A 106 -6.77 -5.35 16.17
C SER A 106 -6.05 -6.07 15.00
N MET A 107 -5.55 -7.28 15.21
CA MET A 107 -4.88 -8.08 14.17
C MET A 107 -5.83 -8.39 13.00
N ARG A 108 -7.08 -8.73 13.27
CA ARG A 108 -8.11 -8.96 12.24
C ARG A 108 -8.45 -7.69 11.48
N GLY A 109 -8.51 -6.54 12.15
CA GLY A 109 -8.70 -5.23 11.51
C GLY A 109 -7.58 -4.92 10.52
N TRP A 110 -6.33 -5.13 10.94
CA TRP A 110 -5.17 -4.95 10.05
C TRP A 110 -5.19 -5.94 8.88
N ALA A 111 -5.56 -7.19 9.10
CA ALA A 111 -5.69 -8.17 8.02
C ALA A 111 -6.70 -7.71 6.96
N LYS A 112 -7.83 -7.11 7.38
CA LYS A 112 -8.82 -6.54 6.46
C LYS A 112 -8.26 -5.37 5.64
N LEU A 113 -7.44 -4.51 6.22
CA LEU A 113 -6.78 -3.41 5.49
C LEU A 113 -5.70 -3.88 4.52
N TYR A 114 -5.10 -5.05 4.76
CA TYR A 114 -4.13 -5.68 3.85
C TYR A 114 -4.77 -6.57 2.78
N GLU A 115 -6.08 -6.79 2.83
CA GLU A 115 -6.83 -7.37 1.72
C GLU A 115 -7.02 -6.33 0.58
N ARG A 116 -7.81 -6.69 -0.45
CA ARG A 116 -8.19 -5.75 -1.51
C ARG A 116 -9.02 -4.62 -0.92
N ARG A 117 -8.49 -3.40 -0.89
CA ARG A 117 -9.17 -2.25 -0.29
C ARG A 117 -10.43 -1.87 -1.05
N SER A 118 -11.56 -1.96 -0.37
CA SER A 118 -12.86 -1.48 -0.81
C SER A 118 -13.55 -0.74 0.32
N LYS A 119 -14.61 0.02 0.01
CA LYS A 119 -15.42 0.71 1.04
C LYS A 119 -15.91 -0.27 2.11
N THR A 120 -16.38 -1.45 1.71
CA THR A 120 -16.88 -2.49 2.63
C THR A 120 -15.78 -3.01 3.55
N GLN A 121 -14.59 -3.29 3.02
CA GLN A 121 -13.48 -3.81 3.82
C GLN A 121 -12.92 -2.76 4.80
N ILE A 122 -12.87 -1.48 4.39
CA ILE A 122 -12.50 -0.38 5.29
C ILE A 122 -13.52 -0.26 6.44
N ALA A 123 -14.82 -0.36 6.16
CA ALA A 123 -15.86 -0.35 7.19
C ALA A 123 -15.71 -1.53 8.16
N GLN A 124 -15.54 -2.75 7.65
CA GLN A 124 -15.32 -3.95 8.47
C GLN A 124 -14.05 -3.85 9.33
N ALA A 125 -12.98 -3.30 8.79
CA ALA A 125 -11.74 -3.07 9.54
C ALA A 125 -11.98 -2.08 10.69
N LYS A 126 -12.72 -0.99 10.41
CA LYS A 126 -13.07 0.02 11.41
C LYS A 126 -13.87 -0.59 12.56
N ASP A 127 -14.87 -1.43 12.28
CA ASP A 127 -15.67 -2.10 13.30
C ASP A 127 -14.82 -3.03 14.19
N LEU A 128 -13.84 -3.72 13.60
CA LEU A 128 -12.88 -4.55 14.34
C LEU A 128 -11.97 -3.72 15.26
N PHE A 129 -11.48 -2.57 14.78
CA PHE A 129 -10.71 -1.66 15.61
C PHE A 129 -11.57 -1.00 16.70
N ASP A 130 -12.84 -0.71 16.43
CA ASP A 130 -13.79 -0.24 17.44
C ASP A 130 -13.97 -1.28 18.56
N SER A 131 -14.12 -2.56 18.20
CA SER A 131 -14.20 -3.67 19.15
C SER A 131 -12.91 -3.81 19.97
N ALA A 132 -11.75 -3.67 19.33
CA ALA A 132 -10.46 -3.70 20.03
C ALA A 132 -10.34 -2.56 21.05
N LEU A 133 -10.71 -1.33 20.67
CA LEU A 133 -10.64 -0.14 21.52
C LEU A 133 -11.72 -0.12 22.63
N HIS A 134 -12.82 -0.86 22.43
CA HIS A 134 -13.81 -1.06 23.50
C HIS A 134 -13.26 -1.95 24.62
N LEU A 135 -12.48 -2.99 24.29
CA LEU A 135 -11.86 -3.90 25.24
C LEU A 135 -10.59 -3.31 25.87
N ASP A 136 -9.79 -2.62 25.07
CA ASP A 136 -8.55 -1.96 25.48
C ASP A 136 -8.46 -0.56 24.84
N PRO A 137 -8.94 0.50 25.51
CA PRO A 137 -8.91 1.88 25.02
C PRO A 137 -7.49 2.39 24.72
N ASP A 138 -6.47 1.71 25.21
CA ASP A 138 -5.06 2.06 25.08
C ASP A 138 -4.32 1.23 24.01
N ASN A 139 -5.03 0.41 23.26
CA ASN A 139 -4.46 -0.39 22.17
C ASN A 139 -3.95 0.50 21.03
N VAL A 140 -2.64 0.71 20.99
CA VAL A 140 -1.98 1.62 20.03
C VAL A 140 -2.20 1.17 18.60
N ASP A 141 -2.12 -0.13 18.31
CA ASP A 141 -2.26 -0.66 16.95
C ASP A 141 -3.70 -0.50 16.43
N ALA A 142 -4.70 -0.63 17.31
CA ALA A 142 -6.09 -0.37 16.98
C ALA A 142 -6.36 1.13 16.76
N MET A 143 -5.75 2.02 17.55
CA MET A 143 -5.84 3.48 17.33
C MET A 143 -5.32 3.86 15.94
N ILE A 144 -4.13 3.37 15.57
CA ILE A 144 -3.50 3.64 14.27
C ILE A 144 -4.36 3.07 13.14
N GLY A 145 -4.82 1.83 13.26
CA GLY A 145 -5.65 1.17 12.26
C GLY A 145 -6.98 1.87 12.04
N LYS A 146 -7.66 2.28 13.12
CA LYS A 146 -8.91 3.04 13.05
C LYS A 146 -8.71 4.43 12.42
N ALA A 147 -7.66 5.14 12.79
CA ALA A 147 -7.30 6.42 12.18
C ALA A 147 -7.08 6.27 10.68
N TRP A 148 -6.37 5.20 10.27
CA TRP A 148 -6.16 4.93 8.86
C TRP A 148 -7.45 4.60 8.09
N CYS A 149 -8.42 3.93 8.72
CA CYS A 149 -9.74 3.73 8.13
C CYS A 149 -10.44 5.06 7.81
N PHE A 150 -10.33 6.07 8.67
CA PHE A 150 -10.88 7.41 8.41
C PHE A 150 -10.15 8.09 7.25
N ALA A 151 -8.81 8.11 7.23
CA ALA A 151 -8.03 8.67 6.13
C ALA A 151 -8.35 7.99 4.78
N LEU A 152 -8.46 6.66 4.76
CA LEU A 152 -8.86 5.91 3.58
C LEU A 152 -10.32 6.21 3.17
N GLY A 153 -11.22 6.39 4.14
CA GLY A 153 -12.61 6.78 3.89
C GLY A 153 -12.73 8.05 3.07
N VAL A 154 -11.89 9.05 3.35
CA VAL A 154 -11.80 10.28 2.56
C VAL A 154 -11.35 9.98 1.13
N VAL A 155 -10.28 9.20 0.95
CA VAL A 155 -9.73 8.86 -0.38
C VAL A 155 -10.73 8.06 -1.22
N PHE A 156 -11.47 7.12 -0.61
CA PHE A 156 -12.45 6.27 -1.32
C PHE A 156 -13.85 6.88 -1.38
N GLY A 157 -14.04 8.13 -0.92
CA GLY A 157 -15.33 8.84 -0.98
C GLY A 157 -16.42 8.17 -0.14
N SER A 158 -16.06 7.57 1.00
CA SER A 158 -16.99 6.99 1.99
C SER A 158 -17.12 7.85 3.25
N SER A 159 -16.39 8.96 3.35
CA SER A 159 -16.52 9.93 4.43
C SER A 159 -17.82 10.73 4.32
N ALA A 160 -18.60 10.77 5.37
CA ALA A 160 -19.77 11.62 5.47
C ALA A 160 -19.41 13.09 5.82
N SER A 161 -18.26 13.29 6.49
CA SER A 161 -17.72 14.59 6.85
C SER A 161 -16.18 14.50 6.94
N VAL A 162 -15.50 15.00 5.92
CA VAL A 162 -14.03 15.00 5.85
C VAL A 162 -13.42 15.70 7.07
N ALA A 163 -13.99 16.83 7.50
CA ALA A 163 -13.48 17.59 8.65
C ALA A 163 -13.57 16.78 9.96
N GLN A 164 -14.71 16.10 10.17
CA GLN A 164 -14.92 15.27 11.35
C GLN A 164 -14.01 14.06 11.35
N ASP A 165 -13.91 13.37 10.23
CA ASP A 165 -13.06 12.19 10.09
C ASP A 165 -11.58 12.52 10.29
N LYS A 166 -11.10 13.65 9.73
CA LYS A 166 -9.74 14.15 9.97
C LYS A 166 -9.49 14.43 11.46
N LYS A 167 -10.44 15.08 12.15
CA LYS A 167 -10.31 15.34 13.58
C LYS A 167 -10.17 14.05 14.38
N ILE A 168 -11.07 13.08 14.15
CA ILE A 168 -11.03 11.79 14.85
C ILE A 168 -9.71 11.04 14.57
N ALA A 169 -9.26 11.04 13.31
CA ALA A 169 -8.00 10.42 12.94
C ALA A 169 -6.81 11.07 13.64
N THR A 170 -6.75 12.41 13.67
CA THR A 170 -5.70 13.17 14.35
C THR A 170 -5.68 12.86 15.85
N ASP A 171 -6.84 12.92 16.53
CA ASP A 171 -6.95 12.62 17.98
C ASP A 171 -6.46 11.20 18.31
N LEU A 172 -6.78 10.21 17.45
CA LEU A 172 -6.34 8.83 17.61
C LEU A 172 -4.82 8.69 17.43
N ILE A 173 -4.25 9.35 16.41
CA ILE A 173 -2.81 9.30 16.14
C ILE A 173 -2.01 10.02 17.22
N ASP A 174 -2.44 11.16 17.69
CA ASP A 174 -1.76 11.88 18.76
C ASP A 174 -1.72 11.06 20.06
N ARG A 175 -2.83 10.38 20.40
CA ARG A 175 -2.86 9.41 21.50
C ARG A 175 -1.92 8.22 21.25
N ALA A 176 -1.91 7.67 20.06
CA ALA A 176 -1.02 6.56 19.71
C ALA A 176 0.46 6.95 19.84
N LEU A 177 0.84 8.12 19.31
CA LEU A 177 2.21 8.64 19.36
C LEU A 177 2.62 9.05 20.78
N SER A 178 1.70 9.55 21.61
CA SER A 178 2.01 9.82 23.04
C SER A 178 2.39 8.57 23.81
N LYS A 179 1.83 7.41 23.44
CA LYS A 179 2.13 6.11 24.06
C LYS A 179 3.33 5.41 23.43
N ARG A 180 3.51 5.54 22.13
CA ARG A 180 4.57 4.88 21.35
C ARG A 180 5.15 5.86 20.31
N PRO A 181 6.04 6.80 20.70
CA PRO A 181 6.50 7.90 19.85
C PRO A 181 7.19 7.46 18.56
N ALA A 182 8.05 6.43 18.61
CA ALA A 182 8.81 5.94 17.45
C ALA A 182 8.04 4.89 16.62
N THR A 183 6.81 5.20 16.21
CA THR A 183 5.98 4.30 15.41
C THR A 183 5.85 4.80 13.98
N ALA A 184 6.65 4.27 13.06
CA ALA A 184 6.67 4.68 11.65
C ALA A 184 5.28 4.62 11.00
N MET A 185 4.45 3.60 11.32
CA MET A 185 3.10 3.48 10.79
C MET A 185 2.17 4.60 11.28
N ALA A 186 2.31 5.04 12.54
CA ALA A 186 1.52 6.17 13.07
C ALA A 186 1.84 7.46 12.32
N LEU A 187 3.12 7.72 12.04
CA LEU A 187 3.54 8.88 11.26
C LEU A 187 3.03 8.83 9.81
N VAL A 188 3.06 7.66 9.16
CA VAL A 188 2.44 7.51 7.83
C VAL A 188 0.96 7.82 7.86
N VAL A 189 0.22 7.33 8.85
CA VAL A 189 -1.23 7.59 8.98
C VAL A 189 -1.50 9.05 9.30
N LYS A 190 -0.64 9.70 10.10
CA LYS A 190 -0.71 11.14 10.35
C LYS A 190 -0.57 11.93 9.04
N GLY A 191 0.46 11.64 8.26
CA GLY A 191 0.65 12.22 6.94
C GLY A 191 -0.54 11.96 6.00
N ASP A 192 -1.09 10.74 5.96
CA ASP A 192 -2.27 10.41 5.16
C ASP A 192 -3.51 11.23 5.59
N THR A 193 -3.65 11.54 6.88
CA THR A 193 -4.72 12.39 7.40
C THR A 193 -4.56 13.85 6.98
N LEU A 194 -3.32 14.38 6.98
CA LEU A 194 -3.00 15.75 6.59
C LEU A 194 -3.04 15.95 5.08
N ARG A 195 -2.58 14.96 4.33
CA ARG A 195 -2.39 15.02 2.87
C ARG A 195 -3.61 15.54 2.10
N PHE A 196 -4.82 15.25 2.56
CA PHE A 196 -6.04 15.74 1.96
C PHE A 196 -6.26 17.22 2.31
N GLY A 197 -6.12 18.09 1.34
CA GLY A 197 -6.19 19.55 1.47
C GLY A 197 -4.82 20.22 1.63
N ASN A 198 -3.91 19.63 2.42
CA ASN A 198 -2.58 20.19 2.73
C ASN A 198 -1.47 19.17 2.48
N PRO A 199 -1.24 18.74 1.23
CA PRO A 199 -0.30 17.65 0.95
C PRO A 199 1.14 17.97 1.33
N GLU A 200 1.57 19.23 1.32
CA GLU A 200 2.92 19.63 1.72
C GLU A 200 3.16 19.43 3.23
N GLU A 201 2.13 19.65 4.05
CA GLU A 201 2.21 19.44 5.50
C GLU A 201 2.38 17.96 5.89
N ALA A 202 2.01 17.04 4.98
CA ALA A 202 2.18 15.61 5.20
C ALA A 202 3.61 15.09 4.94
N LEU A 203 4.41 15.80 4.14
CA LEU A 203 5.74 15.35 3.72
C LEU A 203 6.70 15.13 4.90
N PRO A 204 6.78 16.02 5.90
CA PRO A 204 7.63 15.80 7.08
C PRO A 204 7.29 14.53 7.87
N ASP A 205 6.01 14.17 7.98
CA ASP A 205 5.59 12.95 8.69
C ASP A 205 6.03 11.69 7.95
N TYR A 206 5.98 11.68 6.61
CA TYR A 206 6.51 10.57 5.82
C TYR A 206 8.04 10.48 5.91
N ASP A 207 8.73 11.61 5.95
CA ASP A 207 10.19 11.64 6.11
C ASP A 207 10.59 11.12 7.49
N ALA A 208 9.93 11.56 8.56
CA ALA A 208 10.13 11.04 9.90
C ALA A 208 9.84 9.52 10.01
N ALA A 209 8.81 9.03 9.32
CA ALA A 209 8.55 7.60 9.24
C ALA A 209 9.68 6.83 8.55
N LEU A 210 10.30 7.42 7.52
CA LEU A 210 11.43 6.85 6.78
C LEU A 210 12.75 6.94 7.55
N GLU A 211 12.93 7.92 8.42
CA GLU A 211 14.05 7.97 9.37
C GLU A 211 14.00 6.80 10.35
N ILE A 212 12.79 6.47 10.87
CA ILE A 212 12.59 5.31 11.75
C ILE A 212 12.75 3.99 10.98
N ASN A 213 12.18 3.90 9.78
CA ASN A 213 12.23 2.70 8.94
C ASN A 213 12.53 3.06 7.48
N PRO A 214 13.81 3.13 7.07
CA PRO A 214 14.22 3.44 5.70
C PRO A 214 13.72 2.46 4.64
N ASN A 215 13.22 1.31 5.06
CA ASN A 215 12.69 0.27 4.18
C ASN A 215 11.15 0.17 4.25
N PHE A 216 10.44 1.25 4.47
CA PHE A 216 8.98 1.25 4.60
C PHE A 216 8.28 1.63 3.29
N PRO A 217 7.83 0.66 2.44
CA PRO A 217 7.30 0.97 1.11
C PRO A 217 6.04 1.80 1.14
N LEU A 218 5.18 1.63 2.16
CA LEU A 218 3.97 2.43 2.29
C LEU A 218 4.31 3.92 2.46
N ALA A 219 5.32 4.26 3.28
CA ALA A 219 5.76 5.64 3.46
C ALA A 219 6.26 6.26 2.13
N TYR A 220 7.06 5.52 1.37
CA TYR A 220 7.49 5.98 0.04
C TYR A 220 6.31 6.17 -0.92
N GLY A 221 5.38 5.20 -0.97
CA GLY A 221 4.24 5.26 -1.87
C GLY A 221 3.28 6.40 -1.55
N THR A 222 3.01 6.67 -0.27
CA THR A 222 2.16 7.79 0.17
C THR A 222 2.87 9.14 0.02
N LYS A 223 4.18 9.20 0.24
CA LYS A 223 5.01 10.38 -0.09
C LYS A 223 4.93 10.69 -1.59
N GLY A 224 4.98 9.66 -2.45
CA GLY A 224 4.89 9.83 -3.89
C GLY A 224 3.61 10.56 -4.33
N ILE A 225 2.44 10.16 -3.84
CA ILE A 225 1.19 10.85 -4.16
C ILE A 225 1.12 12.24 -3.52
N ALA A 226 1.64 12.43 -2.30
CA ALA A 226 1.68 13.74 -1.66
C ALA A 226 2.51 14.75 -2.49
N LEU A 227 3.64 14.31 -3.05
CA LEU A 227 4.46 15.13 -3.95
C LEU A 227 3.70 15.57 -5.21
N ILE A 228 2.91 14.66 -5.83
CA ILE A 228 2.08 15.03 -6.99
C ILE A 228 1.05 16.08 -6.59
N LEU A 229 0.32 15.87 -5.49
CA LEU A 229 -0.67 16.81 -4.98
C LEU A 229 -0.07 18.17 -4.59
N SER A 230 1.23 18.22 -4.31
CA SER A 230 2.01 19.44 -4.03
C SER A 230 2.57 20.10 -5.29
N GLY A 231 2.18 19.66 -6.51
CA GLY A 231 2.72 20.20 -7.79
C GLY A 231 4.18 19.79 -8.04
N ARG A 232 4.68 18.75 -7.38
CA ARG A 232 6.07 18.25 -7.45
C ARG A 232 6.12 16.87 -8.10
N ALA A 233 5.35 16.71 -9.19
CA ALA A 233 5.14 15.40 -9.84
C ALA A 233 6.46 14.70 -10.22
N ARG A 234 7.48 15.44 -10.69
CA ARG A 234 8.80 14.89 -11.06
C ARG A 234 9.49 14.17 -9.88
N GLU A 235 9.35 14.67 -8.68
CA GLU A 235 9.98 14.10 -7.50
C GLU A 235 9.30 12.82 -7.01
N SER A 236 8.04 12.59 -7.40
CA SER A 236 7.28 11.41 -6.99
C SER A 236 7.83 10.09 -7.56
N PHE A 237 8.54 10.14 -8.70
CA PHE A 237 9.04 8.92 -9.37
C PHE A 237 9.97 8.10 -8.49
N SER A 238 10.98 8.74 -7.88
CA SER A 238 11.96 8.03 -7.04
C SER A 238 11.29 7.32 -5.88
N ALA A 239 10.37 8.00 -5.19
CA ALA A 239 9.62 7.44 -4.07
C ALA A 239 8.72 6.29 -4.51
N SER A 240 7.89 6.48 -5.54
CA SER A 240 6.95 5.47 -6.02
C SER A 240 7.66 4.23 -6.61
N GLN A 241 8.74 4.43 -7.36
CA GLN A 241 9.57 3.33 -7.87
C GLN A 241 10.24 2.55 -6.74
N LEU A 242 10.73 3.24 -5.70
CA LEU A 242 11.32 2.58 -4.54
C LEU A 242 10.27 1.76 -3.78
N ALA A 243 9.07 2.29 -3.57
CA ALA A 243 7.96 1.55 -2.97
C ALA A 243 7.67 0.24 -3.73
N LEU A 244 7.53 0.31 -5.05
CA LEU A 244 7.29 -0.86 -5.91
C LEU A 244 8.45 -1.86 -5.88
N ARG A 245 9.70 -1.38 -5.86
CA ARG A 245 10.88 -2.24 -5.80
C ARG A 245 10.98 -2.95 -4.44
N LEU A 246 10.68 -2.25 -3.36
CA LEU A 246 10.73 -2.79 -2.01
C LEU A 246 9.63 -3.83 -1.76
N SER A 247 8.41 -3.63 -2.28
CA SER A 247 7.30 -4.55 -2.05
C SER A 247 6.35 -4.61 -3.27
N PRO A 248 6.74 -5.32 -4.35
CA PRO A 248 5.95 -5.37 -5.60
C PRO A 248 4.62 -6.13 -5.48
N LYS A 249 4.46 -6.95 -4.44
CA LYS A 249 3.24 -7.73 -4.15
C LYS A 249 2.39 -7.12 -3.02
N ASP A 250 2.74 -5.93 -2.56
CA ASP A 250 1.95 -5.21 -1.56
C ASP A 250 0.55 -4.90 -2.10
N PRO A 251 -0.51 -5.03 -1.30
CA PRO A 251 -1.86 -4.60 -1.72
C PRO A 251 -1.93 -3.14 -2.19
N SER A 252 -1.02 -2.28 -1.70
CA SER A 252 -0.92 -0.87 -2.09
C SER A 252 -0.13 -0.65 -3.38
N ALA A 253 0.56 -1.66 -3.92
CA ALA A 253 1.43 -1.52 -5.09
C ALA A 253 0.69 -0.98 -6.33
N VAL A 254 -0.61 -1.27 -6.45
CA VAL A 254 -1.45 -0.69 -7.50
C VAL A 254 -1.52 0.83 -7.40
N GLY A 255 -1.66 1.40 -6.19
CA GLY A 255 -1.64 2.84 -5.96
C GLY A 255 -0.27 3.46 -6.24
N TRP A 256 0.82 2.77 -5.88
CA TRP A 256 2.18 3.26 -6.16
C TRP A 256 2.50 3.24 -7.66
N ARG A 257 1.98 2.26 -8.40
CA ARG A 257 2.07 2.27 -9.86
C ARG A 257 1.20 3.36 -10.48
N PHE A 258 0.01 3.56 -9.94
CA PHE A 258 -0.84 4.68 -10.34
C PHE A 258 -0.14 6.04 -10.14
N ASN A 259 0.65 6.23 -9.08
CA ASN A 259 1.43 7.46 -8.91
C ASN A 259 2.35 7.72 -10.12
N LEU A 260 2.95 6.67 -10.72
CA LEU A 260 3.78 6.83 -11.93
C LEU A 260 2.94 7.28 -13.12
N CYS A 261 1.78 6.64 -13.35
CA CYS A 261 0.82 7.05 -14.37
C CYS A 261 0.40 8.52 -14.19
N HIS A 262 -0.02 8.88 -12.98
CA HIS A 262 -0.51 10.21 -12.63
C HIS A 262 0.59 11.28 -12.76
N ALA A 263 1.81 10.99 -12.28
CA ALA A 263 2.94 11.90 -12.43
C ALA A 263 3.30 12.17 -13.89
N HIS A 264 3.34 11.15 -14.75
CA HIS A 264 3.58 11.33 -16.18
C HIS A 264 2.47 12.20 -16.83
N LEU A 265 1.20 12.01 -16.43
CA LEU A 265 0.10 12.82 -16.94
C LEU A 265 0.27 14.29 -16.56
N HIS A 266 0.59 14.60 -15.29
CA HIS A 266 0.86 15.94 -14.79
C HIS A 266 2.06 16.61 -15.47
N LEU A 267 3.01 15.84 -15.96
CA LEU A 267 4.18 16.32 -16.70
C LEU A 267 3.97 16.37 -18.21
N HIS A 268 2.74 16.10 -18.70
CA HIS A 268 2.40 15.99 -20.12
C HIS A 268 3.20 14.93 -20.89
N GLU A 269 3.72 13.94 -20.19
CA GLU A 269 4.43 12.77 -20.75
C GLU A 269 3.40 11.69 -21.09
N TYR A 270 2.51 12.00 -22.07
CA TYR A 270 1.29 11.23 -22.34
C TYR A 270 1.55 9.79 -22.78
N LYS A 271 2.63 9.52 -23.49
CA LYS A 271 2.99 8.17 -23.91
C LYS A 271 3.29 7.28 -22.71
N GLU A 272 4.12 7.75 -21.81
CA GLU A 272 4.51 7.08 -20.57
C GLU A 272 3.29 6.96 -19.62
N ALA A 273 2.46 8.00 -19.55
CA ALA A 273 1.21 7.97 -18.79
C ALA A 273 0.30 6.85 -19.28
N ILE A 274 0.08 6.70 -20.58
CA ILE A 274 -0.74 5.63 -21.18
C ILE A 274 -0.18 4.25 -20.81
N GLU A 275 1.13 4.04 -20.89
CA GLU A 275 1.75 2.77 -20.55
C GLU A 275 1.57 2.42 -19.07
N GLU A 276 1.85 3.35 -18.15
CA GLU A 276 1.76 3.09 -16.71
C GLU A 276 0.31 2.97 -16.24
N CYS A 277 -0.64 3.73 -16.83
CA CYS A 277 -2.05 3.57 -16.55
C CYS A 277 -2.56 2.19 -16.96
N ARG A 278 -2.20 1.70 -18.14
CA ARG A 278 -2.54 0.34 -18.61
C ARG A 278 -1.95 -0.72 -17.70
N ARG A 279 -0.70 -0.58 -17.25
CA ARG A 279 -0.07 -1.49 -16.30
C ARG A 279 -0.82 -1.49 -14.96
N THR A 280 -1.28 -0.32 -14.50
CA THR A 280 -2.07 -0.18 -13.28
C THR A 280 -3.42 -0.91 -13.40
N ILE A 281 -4.13 -0.73 -14.51
CA ILE A 281 -5.39 -1.40 -14.81
C ILE A 281 -5.20 -2.93 -14.85
N ASN A 282 -4.12 -3.42 -15.46
CA ASN A 282 -3.79 -4.84 -15.49
C ASN A 282 -3.53 -5.44 -14.09
N MET A 283 -3.01 -4.63 -13.16
CA MET A 283 -2.84 -5.06 -11.76
C MET A 283 -4.17 -5.11 -11.00
N ASN A 284 -5.06 -4.15 -11.28
CA ASN A 284 -6.37 -4.06 -10.67
C ASN A 284 -7.38 -3.36 -11.61
N ASN A 285 -8.21 -4.16 -12.24
CA ASN A 285 -9.20 -3.71 -13.23
C ASN A 285 -10.40 -2.93 -12.68
N VAL A 286 -10.48 -2.71 -11.36
CA VAL A 286 -11.50 -1.85 -10.74
C VAL A 286 -10.88 -0.59 -10.11
N PHE A 287 -9.60 -0.32 -10.37
CA PHE A 287 -8.93 0.89 -9.91
C PHE A 287 -9.26 2.06 -10.84
N TRP A 288 -10.42 2.66 -10.65
CA TRP A 288 -11.05 3.64 -11.55
C TRP A 288 -10.20 4.87 -11.84
N LEU A 289 -9.31 5.30 -10.92
CA LEU A 289 -8.42 6.45 -11.13
C LEU A 289 -7.49 6.26 -12.33
N ALA A 290 -7.04 5.04 -12.59
CA ALA A 290 -6.19 4.78 -13.75
C ALA A 290 -6.95 4.85 -15.08
N TYR A 291 -8.24 4.51 -15.10
CA TYR A 291 -9.10 4.72 -16.27
C TYR A 291 -9.31 6.20 -16.55
N ARG A 292 -9.56 7.00 -15.51
CA ARG A 292 -9.68 8.45 -15.61
C ARG A 292 -8.47 9.07 -16.31
N ASP A 293 -7.26 8.78 -15.80
CA ASP A 293 -6.02 9.34 -16.33
C ASP A 293 -5.75 8.85 -17.75
N LEU A 294 -6.09 7.60 -18.05
CA LEU A 294 -5.95 7.02 -19.38
C LEU A 294 -6.90 7.69 -20.39
N ILE A 295 -8.16 7.99 -19.99
CA ILE A 295 -9.11 8.73 -20.84
C ILE A 295 -8.60 10.14 -21.12
N SER A 296 -8.08 10.82 -20.09
CA SER A 296 -7.51 12.17 -20.24
C SER A 296 -6.32 12.17 -21.20
N ALA A 297 -5.39 11.23 -21.05
CA ALA A 297 -4.24 11.09 -21.93
C ALA A 297 -4.64 10.79 -23.38
N TYR A 298 -5.60 9.89 -23.59
CA TYR A 298 -6.12 9.60 -24.92
C TYR A 298 -6.87 10.78 -25.53
N GLY A 299 -7.70 11.49 -24.76
CA GLY A 299 -8.41 12.67 -25.22
C GLY A 299 -7.47 13.78 -25.66
N THR A 300 -6.42 14.02 -24.86
CA THR A 300 -5.42 15.06 -25.17
C THR A 300 -4.57 14.69 -26.39
N THR A 301 -4.27 13.42 -26.61
CA THR A 301 -3.46 12.95 -27.75
C THR A 301 -4.29 12.60 -28.99
N GLY A 302 -5.61 12.86 -28.99
CA GLY A 302 -6.50 12.62 -30.12
C GLY A 302 -6.83 11.15 -30.39
N GLN A 303 -6.52 10.24 -29.47
CA GLN A 303 -6.82 8.82 -29.56
C GLN A 303 -8.26 8.55 -29.10
N LEU A 304 -9.24 9.16 -29.81
CA LEU A 304 -10.62 9.25 -29.35
C LEU A 304 -11.35 7.90 -29.28
N GLU A 305 -11.00 6.95 -30.13
CA GLU A 305 -11.60 5.62 -30.09
C GLU A 305 -11.17 4.86 -28.82
N GLN A 306 -9.89 4.92 -28.47
CA GLN A 306 -9.38 4.33 -27.23
C GLN A 306 -9.96 5.04 -26.00
N ALA A 307 -10.14 6.37 -26.06
CA ALA A 307 -10.79 7.11 -24.99
C ALA A 307 -12.23 6.61 -24.75
N ARG A 308 -13.04 6.45 -25.82
CA ARG A 308 -14.44 5.94 -25.73
C ARG A 308 -14.51 4.53 -25.16
N GLN A 309 -13.66 3.63 -25.63
CA GLN A 309 -13.59 2.26 -25.11
C GLN A 309 -13.22 2.26 -23.62
N THR A 310 -12.24 3.07 -23.22
CA THR A 310 -11.83 3.21 -21.83
C THR A 310 -12.93 3.80 -20.96
N LEU A 311 -13.67 4.80 -21.47
CA LEU A 311 -14.82 5.40 -20.79
C LEU A 311 -15.96 4.39 -20.59
N ALA A 312 -16.22 3.53 -21.57
CA ALA A 312 -17.21 2.47 -21.43
C ALA A 312 -16.88 1.49 -20.29
N GLU A 313 -15.60 1.16 -20.11
CA GLU A 313 -15.14 0.35 -18.97
C GLU A 313 -15.21 1.11 -17.64
N LEU A 314 -14.85 2.39 -17.61
CA LEU A 314 -14.96 3.24 -16.42
C LEU A 314 -16.43 3.31 -15.94
N ASN A 315 -17.39 3.50 -16.85
CA ASN A 315 -18.81 3.60 -16.52
C ASN A 315 -19.39 2.32 -15.88
N LYS A 316 -18.80 1.15 -16.10
CA LYS A 316 -19.17 -0.10 -15.39
C LYS A 316 -18.76 -0.07 -13.93
N ILE A 317 -17.68 0.66 -13.59
CA ILE A 317 -17.08 0.72 -12.26
C ILE A 317 -17.61 1.93 -11.49
N GLN A 318 -17.79 3.05 -12.20
CA GLN A 318 -18.18 4.37 -11.67
C GLN A 318 -19.22 5.02 -12.61
N PRO A 319 -20.51 4.61 -12.52
CA PRO A 319 -21.57 5.05 -13.46
C PRO A 319 -21.82 6.55 -13.46
N ASP A 320 -21.64 7.20 -12.30
CA ASP A 320 -21.94 8.63 -12.11
C ASP A 320 -20.70 9.53 -12.29
N PHE A 321 -19.68 9.02 -13.01
CA PHE A 321 -18.47 9.79 -13.26
C PHE A 321 -18.74 10.95 -14.23
N THR A 322 -18.48 12.19 -13.78
CA THR A 322 -18.59 13.44 -14.58
C THR A 322 -17.38 14.33 -14.36
N VAL A 323 -17.14 15.26 -15.29
CA VAL A 323 -16.05 16.21 -15.18
C VAL A 323 -16.25 17.13 -13.97
N GLN A 324 -17.48 17.62 -13.73
CA GLN A 324 -17.78 18.53 -12.63
C GLN A 324 -17.55 17.85 -11.26
N TRP A 325 -18.14 16.67 -11.05
CA TRP A 325 -17.96 15.93 -9.81
C TRP A 325 -16.46 15.70 -9.52
N HIS A 326 -15.72 15.38 -10.59
CA HIS A 326 -14.30 15.08 -10.46
C HIS A 326 -13.45 16.32 -10.18
N ARG A 327 -13.81 17.47 -10.78
CA ARG A 327 -13.19 18.76 -10.48
C ARG A 327 -13.32 19.08 -8.99
N GLU A 328 -14.52 19.00 -8.44
CA GLU A 328 -14.78 19.28 -7.03
C GLU A 328 -13.94 18.38 -6.11
N PHE A 329 -13.89 17.08 -6.42
CA PHE A 329 -13.08 16.10 -5.68
C PHE A 329 -11.58 16.43 -5.73
N LEU A 330 -11.02 16.71 -6.91
CA LEU A 330 -9.59 17.00 -7.07
C LEU A 330 -9.19 18.34 -6.44
N TYR A 331 -10.04 19.36 -6.57
CA TYR A 331 -9.77 20.66 -5.97
C TYR A 331 -9.80 20.63 -4.44
N ALA A 332 -10.59 19.73 -3.86
CA ALA A 332 -10.59 19.49 -2.42
C ALA A 332 -9.29 18.79 -1.93
N MET A 333 -8.58 18.09 -2.81
CA MET A 333 -7.34 17.40 -2.46
C MET A 333 -6.16 18.35 -2.22
N SER A 334 -6.10 19.48 -2.94
CA SER A 334 -4.98 20.41 -2.81
C SER A 334 -5.37 21.82 -3.26
N SER A 335 -4.88 22.81 -2.52
CA SER A 335 -4.93 24.23 -2.88
C SER A 335 -3.71 24.70 -3.68
N ASN A 336 -2.72 23.82 -3.92
CA ASN A 336 -1.48 24.15 -4.62
C ASN A 336 -1.78 24.67 -6.06
N PRO A 337 -1.30 25.86 -6.43
CA PRO A 337 -1.64 26.45 -7.73
C PRO A 337 -1.08 25.68 -8.94
N GLN A 338 0.09 25.03 -8.79
CA GLN A 338 0.66 24.21 -9.85
C GLN A 338 -0.19 22.96 -10.08
N PHE A 339 -0.53 22.24 -9.00
CA PHE A 339 -1.41 21.08 -9.07
C PHE A 339 -2.75 21.43 -9.72
N ARG A 340 -3.38 22.57 -9.35
CA ARG A 340 -4.66 22.99 -9.93
C ARG A 340 -4.59 23.24 -11.42
N ARG A 341 -3.51 23.88 -11.94
CA ARG A 341 -3.31 24.04 -13.38
C ARG A 341 -3.23 22.69 -14.09
N GLU A 342 -2.43 21.76 -13.54
CA GLU A 342 -2.28 20.43 -14.10
C GLU A 342 -3.59 19.63 -14.06
N ILE A 343 -4.42 19.85 -13.04
CA ILE A 343 -5.78 19.28 -12.97
C ILE A 343 -6.71 19.88 -14.02
N ASP A 344 -6.63 21.16 -14.34
CA ASP A 344 -7.42 21.75 -15.41
C ASP A 344 -7.07 21.14 -16.77
N ASP A 345 -5.81 20.84 -17.05
CA ASP A 345 -5.37 20.13 -18.24
C ASP A 345 -5.90 18.67 -18.27
N LEU A 346 -5.88 17.98 -17.13
CA LEU A 346 -6.48 16.64 -17.00
C LEU A 346 -7.98 16.68 -17.32
N LEU A 347 -8.71 17.63 -16.76
CA LEU A 347 -10.16 17.78 -16.97
C LEU A 347 -10.48 18.13 -18.44
N ASP A 348 -9.65 18.93 -19.11
CA ASP A 348 -9.78 19.21 -20.53
C ASP A 348 -9.57 17.94 -21.37
N GLY A 349 -8.58 17.13 -21.01
CA GLY A 349 -8.36 15.81 -21.62
C GLY A 349 -9.56 14.87 -21.44
N LEU A 350 -10.24 14.88 -20.28
CA LEU A 350 -11.47 14.12 -20.05
C LEU A 350 -12.61 14.57 -20.96
N ARG A 351 -12.80 15.88 -21.13
CA ARG A 351 -13.81 16.45 -22.07
C ARG A 351 -13.55 15.98 -23.48
N LYS A 352 -12.30 16.10 -23.96
CA LYS A 352 -11.88 15.63 -25.29
C LYS A 352 -12.08 14.11 -25.43
N GLY A 353 -11.89 13.35 -24.36
CA GLY A 353 -12.13 11.91 -24.29
C GLY A 353 -13.59 11.49 -24.23
N GLY A 354 -14.54 12.45 -24.19
CA GLY A 354 -15.98 12.20 -24.26
C GLY A 354 -16.67 12.03 -22.90
N VAL A 355 -16.01 12.39 -21.78
CA VAL A 355 -16.65 12.40 -20.46
C VAL A 355 -17.66 13.53 -20.39
N ARG A 356 -18.90 13.25 -19.93
CA ARG A 356 -19.96 14.24 -19.76
C ARG A 356 -19.58 15.29 -18.70
N GLU A 357 -20.06 16.55 -18.90
CA GLU A 357 -19.74 17.64 -17.96
C GLU A 357 -20.46 17.47 -16.62
N GLN A 358 -21.78 17.09 -16.65
CA GLN A 358 -22.67 16.88 -15.49
C GLN A 358 -23.33 15.50 -15.52
#